data_96c0731b3d3c72c1480010965c63f1da
#
_entry.id   96c0731b3d3c72c1480010965c63f1da
#
_cell.length_a   1.000
_cell.length_b   1.000
_cell.length_c   1.000
_cell.angle_alpha   90.00
_cell.angle_beta   90.00
_cell.angle_gamma   90.00
#
_symmetry.space_group_name_H-M   'P 1'
#
loop_
_entity.id
_entity.type
_entity.pdbx_description
1 polymer ?
#
loop_
_entity_poly.entity_id
_entity_poly.type
_entity_poly.pdbx_seq_one_letter_code
_entity_poly.pdbx_strand_id
1 'polypeptide(L)'
;MKTKLKPAAAICLLGLACGAALAHGDMKCPDIPKTEWKPQMELQQKLVAEGWRVRRLKVENGCYEVYAFDAKGERVEAYFNPKTLERVHAK
;
A
#
# COMPACT_ATOMS: atom_id res chain seq x y z
N MET A 1 -24.94 19.00 38.80
CA MET A 1 -24.67 18.82 38.35
C MET A 1 -24.36 18.33 37.58
N LYS A 2 -24.22 18.23 37.47
CA LYS A 2 -23.98 17.87 36.87
C LYS A 2 -23.58 17.34 35.96
N THR A 3 -23.50 17.14 35.68
CA THR A 3 -23.24 16.67 34.94
C THR A 3 -22.69 16.34 34.19
N LYS A 4 -22.57 16.18 33.96
CA LYS A 4 -22.09 15.93 33.27
C LYS A 4 -21.67 15.31 32.50
N LEU A 5 -21.55 15.00 32.31
CA LEU A 5 -21.16 14.45 31.67
C LEU A 5 -20.80 14.07 30.81
N LYS A 6 -20.68 13.91 30.40
CA LYS A 6 -20.32 13.61 29.59
C LYS A 6 -19.87 12.97 28.89
N PRO A 7 -19.82 12.58 28.65
CA PRO A 7 -19.32 12.04 27.95
C PRO A 7 -18.93 11.60 27.15
N ALA A 8 -18.73 11.43 26.95
CA ALA A 8 -18.29 11.08 26.15
C ALA A 8 -17.98 10.61 25.46
N ALA A 9 -17.93 10.45 25.28
CA ALA A 9 -17.55 10.00 24.56
C ALA A 9 -17.25 9.63 23.82
N ALA A 10 -17.22 9.51 23.61
CA ALA A 10 -16.91 9.16 22.80
C ALA A 10 -16.42 8.74 22.22
N ILE A 11 -16.19 8.56 22.07
CA ILE A 11 -15.64 8.24 21.42
C ILE A 11 -15.31 7.62 20.76
N CYS A 12 -15.38 7.31 20.67
CA CYS A 12 -14.96 6.74 20.00
C CYS A 12 -14.72 6.49 19.23
N LEU A 13 -14.84 6.62 19.13
CA LEU A 13 -14.58 6.36 18.28
C LEU A 13 -13.99 6.08 17.74
N LEU A 14 -13.82 6.06 17.73
CA LEU A 14 -13.16 5.86 17.10
C LEU A 14 -12.82 5.19 16.52
N GLY A 15 -12.90 4.91 16.75
CA GLY A 15 -12.53 4.15 16.20
C GLY A 15 -12.51 3.90 15.22
N LEU A 16 -12.73 3.99 14.95
CA LEU A 16 -12.71 3.70 14.04
C LEU A 16 -12.06 3.70 13.22
N ALA A 17 -12.16 4.07 13.31
CA ALA A 17 -11.40 4.39 12.31
C ALA A 17 -10.60 3.46 11.78
N CYS A 18 -10.27 2.91 12.39
CA CYS A 18 -9.47 2.13 12.00
C CYS A 18 -9.79 1.35 10.96
N GLY A 19 -10.78 1.19 10.80
CA GLY A 19 -11.02 0.34 9.88
C GLY A 19 -10.38 0.50 8.65
N ALA A 20 -10.06 1.53 8.40
CA ALA A 20 -9.67 1.80 7.19
C ALA A 20 -8.70 1.01 6.62
N ALA A 21 -7.99 0.47 7.28
CA ALA A 21 -6.93 -0.02 6.74
C ALA A 21 -7.02 -1.16 5.95
N LEU A 22 -7.98 -1.61 5.71
CA LEU A 22 -8.01 -2.70 5.18
C LEU A 22 -8.12 -2.98 3.87
N ALA A 23 -8.02 -2.14 3.10
CA ALA A 23 -8.30 -2.34 1.78
C ALA A 23 -7.26 -2.93 0.94
N HIS A 24 -6.09 -3.02 1.39
CA HIS A 24 -5.09 -3.46 0.48
C HIS A 24 -5.26 -4.90 0.05
N GLY A 25 -6.05 -5.67 0.72
CA GLY A 25 -6.29 -7.02 0.30
C GLY A 25 -7.06 -7.12 -1.00
N ASP A 26 -7.66 -6.04 -1.45
CA ASP A 26 -8.43 -6.07 -2.68
C ASP A 26 -7.65 -5.66 -3.90
N MET A 27 -6.41 -5.31 -3.75
CA MET A 27 -5.62 -4.91 -4.91
C MET A 27 -5.38 -6.10 -5.81
N LYS A 28 -5.52 -5.88 -7.10
CA LYS A 28 -5.38 -6.92 -8.05
C LYS A 28 -4.89 -6.36 -9.36
N CYS A 29 -3.92 -6.98 -9.95
CA CYS A 29 -3.43 -6.57 -11.25
C CYS A 29 -4.03 -7.42 -12.35
N PRO A 30 -4.01 -6.96 -13.59
CA PRO A 30 -4.50 -7.75 -14.69
C PRO A 30 -3.76 -9.08 -14.79
N ASP A 31 -4.41 -10.05 -15.39
CA ASP A 31 -3.83 -11.36 -15.53
C ASP A 31 -2.84 -11.35 -16.70
N ILE A 32 -1.59 -11.11 -16.42
CA ILE A 32 -0.55 -10.96 -17.42
C ILE A 32 0.36 -12.17 -17.38
N PRO A 33 0.65 -12.79 -18.54
CA PRO A 33 1.57 -13.92 -18.55
C PRO A 33 2.93 -13.54 -17.98
N LYS A 34 3.50 -14.44 -17.18
CA LYS A 34 4.78 -14.14 -16.55
C LYS A 34 5.88 -13.85 -17.53
N THR A 35 5.78 -14.36 -18.75
CA THR A 35 6.77 -14.08 -19.75
C THR A 35 6.81 -12.61 -20.17
N GLU A 36 5.75 -11.85 -19.81
CA GLU A 36 5.70 -10.44 -20.14
C GLU A 36 6.05 -9.57 -18.93
N TRP A 37 6.36 -10.17 -17.80
CA TRP A 37 6.70 -9.40 -16.61
C TRP A 37 8.11 -8.87 -16.70
N LYS A 38 8.31 -7.66 -16.24
CA LYS A 38 9.65 -7.12 -16.09
C LYS A 38 10.25 -7.68 -14.80
N PRO A 39 11.56 -7.81 -14.72
CA PRO A 39 12.18 -8.36 -13.52
C PRO A 39 11.91 -7.49 -12.29
N GLN A 40 11.84 -8.12 -11.14
CA GLN A 40 11.66 -7.37 -9.90
C GLN A 40 12.77 -6.35 -9.70
N MET A 41 13.95 -6.68 -10.12
CA MET A 41 15.10 -5.78 -9.97
C MET A 41 14.86 -4.48 -10.70
N GLU A 42 14.20 -4.52 -11.84
CA GLU A 42 13.92 -3.30 -12.58
C GLU A 42 12.99 -2.38 -11.81
N LEU A 43 11.97 -2.95 -11.17
CA LEU A 43 11.08 -2.16 -10.34
C LEU A 43 11.85 -1.59 -9.15
N GLN A 44 12.69 -2.39 -8.54
CA GLN A 44 13.44 -1.94 -7.38
C GLN A 44 14.35 -0.77 -7.76
N GLN A 45 15.02 -0.87 -8.89
CA GLN A 45 15.89 0.21 -9.35
C GLN A 45 15.10 1.48 -9.63
N LYS A 46 13.91 1.33 -10.20
CA LYS A 46 13.06 2.47 -10.48
C LYS A 46 12.70 3.18 -9.18
N LEU A 47 12.30 2.43 -8.18
CA LEU A 47 11.89 3.03 -6.91
C LEU A 47 13.05 3.67 -6.17
N VAL A 48 14.20 3.04 -6.21
CA VAL A 48 15.39 3.61 -5.58
C VAL A 48 15.74 4.93 -6.26
N ALA A 49 15.62 4.97 -7.58
CA ALA A 49 15.90 6.21 -8.31
C ALA A 49 14.92 7.33 -7.94
N GLU A 50 13.73 6.96 -7.46
CA GLU A 50 12.74 7.92 -7.01
C GLU A 50 12.90 8.27 -5.54
N GLY A 51 13.92 7.75 -4.89
CA GLY A 51 14.19 8.08 -3.51
C GLY A 51 13.60 7.13 -2.49
N TRP A 52 13.02 6.04 -2.93
CA TRP A 52 12.41 5.09 -2.01
C TRP A 52 13.46 4.16 -1.43
N ARG A 53 13.17 3.67 -0.23
CA ARG A 53 13.98 2.60 0.37
C ARG A 53 13.12 1.38 0.43
N VAL A 54 13.37 0.41 -0.43
CA VAL A 54 12.56 -0.79 -0.54
C VAL A 54 12.97 -1.76 0.56
N ARG A 55 11.98 -2.21 1.34
CA ARG A 55 12.24 -3.16 2.40
C ARG A 55 11.88 -4.57 1.96
N ARG A 56 10.89 -4.71 1.12
CA ARG A 56 10.45 -6.02 0.70
C ARG A 56 9.66 -5.91 -0.59
N LEU A 57 9.84 -6.87 -1.48
CA LEU A 57 9.12 -6.91 -2.73
C LEU A 57 8.68 -8.33 -2.96
N LYS A 58 7.40 -8.52 -3.25
CA LYS A 58 6.90 -9.86 -3.49
C LYS A 58 5.76 -9.83 -4.51
N VAL A 59 5.29 -11.00 -4.89
CA VAL A 59 4.18 -11.12 -5.82
C VAL A 59 2.90 -11.36 -5.03
N GLU A 60 1.87 -10.61 -5.35
CA GLU A 60 0.60 -10.75 -4.68
C GLU A 60 -0.52 -10.38 -5.64
N ASN A 61 -1.45 -11.29 -5.87
CA ASN A 61 -2.62 -11.04 -6.73
C ASN A 61 -2.22 -10.53 -8.12
N GLY A 62 -1.18 -11.11 -8.68
CA GLY A 62 -0.73 -10.71 -10.02
C GLY A 62 0.03 -9.42 -10.06
N CYS A 63 0.32 -8.82 -8.91
CA CYS A 63 1.06 -7.57 -8.84
C CYS A 63 2.43 -7.80 -8.21
N TYR A 64 3.30 -6.82 -8.36
CA TYR A 64 4.45 -6.71 -7.47
C TYR A 64 4.00 -5.86 -6.29
N GLU A 65 4.11 -6.40 -5.10
CA GLU A 65 3.77 -5.67 -3.88
C GLU A 65 5.04 -5.22 -3.20
N VAL A 66 5.13 -3.95 -2.87
CA VAL A 66 6.33 -3.36 -2.31
C VAL A 66 6.04 -2.76 -0.94
N TYR A 67 6.87 -3.12 0.03
CA TYR A 67 6.86 -2.49 1.34
C TYR A 67 8.11 -1.63 1.39
N ALA A 68 7.96 -0.35 1.63
CA ALA A 68 9.07 0.57 1.52
C ALA A 68 8.86 1.83 2.36
N PHE A 69 9.88 2.67 2.39
CA PHE A 69 9.72 4.04 2.84
C PHE A 69 9.88 4.90 1.59
N ASP A 70 8.97 5.84 1.38
CA ASP A 70 9.03 6.66 0.19
C ASP A 70 10.08 7.78 0.33
N ALA A 71 10.15 8.66 -0.65
CA ALA A 71 11.17 9.71 -0.64
C ALA A 71 11.05 10.65 0.54
N LYS A 72 9.87 10.73 1.15
CA LYS A 72 9.68 11.57 2.33
C LYS A 72 9.96 10.80 3.60
N GLY A 73 10.34 9.54 3.51
CA GLY A 73 10.57 8.71 4.67
C GLY A 73 9.32 8.11 5.28
N GLU A 74 8.19 8.20 4.59
CA GLU A 74 6.95 7.66 5.09
C GLU A 74 6.79 6.21 4.67
N ARG A 75 6.23 5.41 5.54
CA ARG A 75 6.01 4.01 5.25
C ARG A 75 4.93 3.88 4.18
N VAL A 76 5.17 3.01 3.21
CA VAL A 76 4.22 2.82 2.13
C VAL A 76 4.15 1.36 1.75
N GLU A 77 2.95 0.92 1.43
CA GLU A 77 2.72 -0.41 0.86
C GLU A 77 2.05 -0.14 -0.47
N ALA A 78 2.66 -0.55 -1.56
CA ALA A 78 2.20 -0.20 -2.89
C ALA A 78 2.22 -1.41 -3.80
N TYR A 79 1.33 -1.39 -4.79
CA TYR A 79 1.21 -2.45 -5.75
C TYR A 79 1.51 -1.93 -7.14
N PHE A 80 2.24 -2.69 -7.92
CA PHE A 80 2.67 -2.26 -9.24
C PHE A 80 2.34 -3.31 -10.29
N ASN A 81 1.95 -2.84 -11.46
CA ASN A 81 1.70 -3.70 -12.60
C ASN A 81 3.04 -4.30 -13.03
N PRO A 82 3.18 -5.62 -13.07
CA PRO A 82 4.49 -6.21 -13.36
C PRO A 82 4.96 -6.03 -14.79
N LYS A 83 4.05 -5.69 -15.69
CA LYS A 83 4.46 -5.47 -17.06
C LYS A 83 4.87 -4.02 -17.30
N THR A 84 4.13 -3.07 -16.75
CA THR A 84 4.41 -1.66 -17.02
C THR A 84 5.19 -1.01 -15.90
N LEU A 85 5.19 -1.60 -14.72
CA LEU A 85 5.76 -1.07 -13.49
C LEU A 85 5.06 0.19 -13.01
N GLU A 86 3.85 0.43 -13.49
CA GLU A 86 3.06 1.55 -13.02
C GLU A 86 2.32 1.19 -11.77
N ARG A 87 2.15 2.14 -10.89
CA ARG A 87 1.47 1.90 -9.63
C ARG A 87 -0.01 1.67 -9.85
N VAL A 88 -0.54 0.68 -9.16
CA VAL A 88 -1.96 0.35 -9.20
C VAL A 88 -2.61 0.97 -7.99
N HIS A 89 -3.71 1.64 -8.19
CA HIS A 89 -4.42 2.28 -7.10
C HIS A 89 -5.77 1.62 -6.88
N ALA A 90 -6.21 1.59 -5.64
CA ALA A 90 -7.53 1.07 -5.32
C ALA A 90 -8.58 2.01 -5.90
N LYS A 91 -9.70 1.44 -6.32
CA LYS A 91 -10.75 2.24 -6.90
C LYS A 91 -11.66 2.87 -5.89
#